data_fc89026b3b28543d958f0f277861b92f
#
_entry.id   fc89026b3b28543d958f0f277861b92f
#
_cell.length_a   1.000
_cell.length_b   1.000
_cell.length_c   1.000
_cell.angle_alpha   90.00
_cell.angle_beta   90.00
_cell.angle_gamma   90.00
#
_symmetry.space_group_name_H-M   'P 1'
#
loop_
_entity.id
_entity.type
_entity.pdbx_description
1 polymer ?
#
loop_
_entity_poly.entity_id
_entity_poly.type
_entity_poly.pdbx_seq_one_letter_code
_entity_poly.pdbx_strand_id
1 'polypeptide(L)'
;IFVEHPHVYTLGKSGKDANMLLGEAQLQAIGATLYHIDRGGDITYHGPGQLVCYPILNLEDYHLGLKEYIHVLEEAVIQVCASYGIEAGRVKGATGVWLAIGTPRERKICAMGVRSSHFVTMHGLALNVNTDLRYFGYINPCGFINKGVTSLQKELGKEVPMEEVIERLKQALRTLLS
;
A
#
# COMPACT_ATOMS: atom_id res chain seq x y z
N ILE A 1 11.13 -8.64 2.55
CA ILE A 1 10.12 -9.69 2.49
C ILE A 1 9.05 -9.24 1.49
N PHE A 2 8.68 -10.12 0.55
CA PHE A 2 7.59 -9.93 -0.39
C PHE A 2 6.55 -11.01 -0.17
N VAL A 3 5.28 -10.64 -0.05
CA VAL A 3 4.20 -11.56 0.32
C VAL A 3 2.86 -11.10 -0.27
N GLU A 4 1.98 -12.07 -0.50
CA GLU A 4 0.54 -11.86 -0.66
C GLU A 4 -0.15 -12.39 0.60
N HIS A 5 -1.12 -11.66 1.10
CA HIS A 5 -1.94 -12.07 2.25
C HIS A 5 -3.26 -12.71 1.81
N PRO A 6 -3.89 -13.55 2.62
CA PRO A 6 -5.33 -13.83 2.49
C PRO A 6 -6.13 -12.54 2.68
N HIS A 7 -7.46 -12.60 2.53
CA HIS A 7 -8.32 -11.43 2.75
C HIS A 7 -8.26 -10.96 4.20
N VAL A 8 -7.55 -9.87 4.46
CA VAL A 8 -7.42 -9.28 5.80
C VAL A 8 -7.60 -7.76 5.76
N TYR A 9 -8.24 -7.24 6.79
CA TYR A 9 -8.25 -5.82 7.11
C TYR A 9 -7.32 -5.57 8.27
N THR A 10 -6.55 -4.50 8.22
CA THR A 10 -5.70 -4.09 9.34
C THR A 10 -6.05 -2.68 9.76
N LEU A 11 -6.35 -2.52 11.05
CA LEU A 11 -6.56 -1.22 11.69
C LEU A 11 -5.25 -0.78 12.35
N GLY A 12 -4.69 0.31 11.86
CA GLY A 12 -3.46 0.90 12.38
C GLY A 12 -3.72 1.82 13.58
N LYS A 13 -2.66 2.44 14.12
CA LYS A 13 -2.72 3.26 15.34
C LYS A 13 -3.67 4.45 15.28
N SER A 14 -3.93 5.00 14.09
CA SER A 14 -4.83 6.15 13.90
C SER A 14 -6.24 5.72 13.50
N GLY A 15 -6.48 4.42 13.38
CA GLY A 15 -7.74 3.87 12.91
C GLY A 15 -8.82 3.83 13.98
N LYS A 16 -10.07 3.88 13.53
CA LYS A 16 -11.26 3.70 14.37
C LYS A 16 -12.04 2.48 13.90
N ASP A 17 -12.58 1.69 14.83
CA ASP A 17 -13.38 0.50 14.48
C ASP A 17 -14.57 0.85 13.57
N ALA A 18 -15.15 2.05 13.73
CA ALA A 18 -16.22 2.55 12.87
C ALA A 18 -15.83 2.71 11.38
N ASN A 19 -14.52 2.64 11.06
CA ASN A 19 -14.04 2.67 9.68
C ASN A 19 -14.13 1.30 8.98
N MET A 20 -14.41 0.21 9.74
CA MET A 20 -14.82 -1.07 9.21
C MET A 20 -16.36 -1.08 9.08
N LEU A 21 -16.86 -1.17 7.84
CA LEU A 21 -18.29 -1.06 7.57
C LEU A 21 -19.03 -2.40 7.71
N LEU A 22 -18.30 -3.51 7.88
CA LEU A 22 -18.86 -4.85 8.04
C LEU A 22 -18.75 -5.32 9.49
N GLY A 23 -19.79 -6.00 9.97
CA GLY A 23 -19.73 -6.75 11.21
C GLY A 23 -19.01 -8.09 11.05
N GLU A 24 -18.74 -8.76 12.18
CA GLU A 24 -17.98 -10.03 12.23
C GLU A 24 -18.57 -11.12 11.34
N ALA A 25 -19.89 -11.33 11.39
CA ALA A 25 -20.57 -12.32 10.56
C ALA A 25 -20.42 -12.04 9.04
N GLN A 26 -20.43 -10.76 8.65
CA GLN A 26 -20.26 -10.37 7.26
C GLN A 26 -18.80 -10.55 6.81
N LEU A 27 -17.82 -10.26 7.69
CA LEU A 27 -16.41 -10.52 7.41
C LEU A 27 -16.16 -12.02 7.19
N GLN A 28 -16.72 -12.88 8.05
CA GLN A 28 -16.63 -14.33 7.88
C GLN A 28 -17.27 -14.79 6.56
N ALA A 29 -18.41 -14.22 6.18
CA ALA A 29 -19.10 -14.56 4.94
C ALA A 29 -18.29 -14.25 3.67
N ILE A 30 -17.43 -13.23 3.70
CA ILE A 30 -16.51 -12.89 2.59
C ILE A 30 -15.11 -13.48 2.76
N GLY A 31 -14.89 -14.34 3.76
CA GLY A 31 -13.61 -14.98 4.05
C GLY A 31 -12.52 -14.02 4.52
N ALA A 32 -12.89 -12.89 5.13
CA ALA A 32 -11.95 -11.85 5.60
C ALA A 32 -11.86 -11.80 7.13
N THR A 33 -10.73 -11.33 7.63
CA THR A 33 -10.47 -11.13 9.07
C THR A 33 -9.99 -9.71 9.33
N LEU A 34 -10.38 -9.13 10.47
CA LEU A 34 -9.92 -7.81 10.93
C LEU A 34 -8.87 -7.99 12.03
N TYR A 35 -7.73 -7.30 11.90
CA TYR A 35 -6.68 -7.26 12.91
C TYR A 35 -6.35 -5.83 13.33
N HIS A 36 -6.17 -5.61 14.62
CA HIS A 36 -5.61 -4.37 15.16
C HIS A 36 -4.09 -4.51 15.25
N ILE A 37 -3.36 -3.62 14.62
CA ILE A 37 -1.90 -3.68 14.53
C ILE A 37 -1.26 -2.30 14.80
N ASP A 38 0.04 -2.31 15.01
CA ASP A 38 0.79 -1.13 15.47
C ASP A 38 1.48 -0.33 14.36
N ARG A 39 1.15 -0.59 13.06
CA ARG A 39 1.62 0.25 11.96
C ARG A 39 1.05 1.66 12.01
N GLY A 40 1.72 2.60 11.37
CA GLY A 40 1.15 3.93 11.12
C GLY A 40 -0.08 3.87 10.20
N GLY A 41 -0.94 4.90 10.31
CA GLY A 41 -2.13 5.05 9.48
C GLY A 41 -3.39 4.42 10.06
N ASP A 42 -4.45 4.47 9.26
CA ASP A 42 -5.82 4.05 9.56
C ASP A 42 -6.10 2.61 9.08
N ILE A 43 -7.33 2.29 8.74
CA ILE A 43 -7.73 1.00 8.19
C ILE A 43 -7.23 0.82 6.75
N THR A 44 -6.83 -0.40 6.40
CA THR A 44 -6.57 -0.80 5.01
C THR A 44 -6.95 -2.26 4.78
N TYR A 45 -6.95 -2.67 3.52
CA TYR A 45 -7.19 -4.03 3.08
C TYR A 45 -5.94 -4.65 2.48
N HIS A 46 -5.72 -5.93 2.75
CA HIS A 46 -4.75 -6.79 2.07
C HIS A 46 -5.45 -8.05 1.56
N GLY A 47 -5.03 -8.57 0.40
CA GLY A 47 -5.61 -9.77 -0.17
C GLY A 47 -4.85 -10.28 -1.39
N PRO A 48 -5.29 -11.39 -1.98
CA PRO A 48 -4.70 -11.96 -3.17
C PRO A 48 -4.59 -10.93 -4.31
N GLY A 49 -3.51 -11.01 -5.06
CA GLY A 49 -3.20 -10.06 -6.14
C GLY A 49 -2.62 -8.72 -5.65
N GLN A 50 -2.45 -8.52 -4.34
CA GLN A 50 -1.79 -7.35 -3.79
C GLN A 50 -0.36 -7.71 -3.36
N LEU A 51 0.62 -7.01 -3.92
CA LEU A 51 2.01 -7.17 -3.51
C LEU A 51 2.27 -6.38 -2.23
N VAL A 52 2.53 -7.07 -1.13
CA VAL A 52 2.97 -6.46 0.11
C VAL A 52 4.48 -6.63 0.23
N CYS A 53 5.17 -5.52 0.52
CA CYS A 53 6.61 -5.51 0.74
C CYS A 53 6.92 -4.96 2.13
N TYR A 54 7.68 -5.73 2.91
CA TYR A 54 8.21 -5.36 4.22
C TYR A 54 9.74 -5.22 4.14
N PRO A 55 10.29 -4.04 3.83
CA PRO A 55 11.72 -3.81 3.96
C PRO A 55 12.06 -3.66 5.46
N ILE A 56 12.82 -4.62 5.98
CA ILE A 56 13.29 -4.61 7.38
C ILE A 56 14.74 -4.13 7.36
N LEU A 57 14.92 -2.85 7.66
CA LEU A 57 16.19 -2.14 7.50
C LEU A 57 16.53 -1.39 8.80
N ASN A 58 17.81 -1.29 9.11
CA ASN A 58 18.30 -0.29 10.04
C ASN A 58 18.55 1.01 9.28
N LEU A 59 17.76 2.04 9.53
CA LEU A 59 17.83 3.31 8.78
C LEU A 59 19.14 4.08 9.02
N GLU A 60 19.84 3.84 10.13
CA GLU A 60 21.15 4.45 10.40
C GLU A 60 22.19 4.01 9.35
N ASP A 61 22.13 2.75 8.91
CA ASP A 61 23.05 2.20 7.91
C ASP A 61 22.90 2.89 6.54
N TYR A 62 21.74 3.52 6.32
CA TYR A 62 21.41 4.25 5.08
C TYR A 62 21.40 5.77 5.26
N HIS A 63 21.72 6.28 6.46
CA HIS A 63 21.65 7.71 6.80
C HIS A 63 20.26 8.34 6.52
N LEU A 64 19.17 7.56 6.71
CA LEU A 64 17.82 7.99 6.44
C LEU A 64 17.02 8.24 7.72
N GLY A 65 16.26 9.32 7.73
CA GLY A 65 15.14 9.49 8.64
C GLY A 65 13.89 8.74 8.16
N LEU A 66 12.89 8.61 9.02
CA LEU A 66 11.65 7.88 8.67
C LEU A 66 10.89 8.52 7.49
N LYS A 67 10.93 9.85 7.36
CA LYS A 67 10.28 10.57 6.24
C LYS A 67 10.99 10.29 4.91
N GLU A 68 12.31 10.37 4.91
CA GLU A 68 13.13 10.07 3.74
C GLU A 68 12.94 8.62 3.31
N TYR A 69 12.88 7.70 4.27
CA TYR A 69 12.59 6.29 3.99
C TYR A 69 11.22 6.09 3.33
N ILE A 70 10.16 6.76 3.81
CA ILE A 70 8.85 6.71 3.16
C ILE A 70 8.94 7.26 1.73
N HIS A 71 9.67 8.36 1.51
CA HIS A 71 9.89 8.90 0.17
C HIS A 71 10.63 7.92 -0.76
N VAL A 72 11.60 7.15 -0.25
CA VAL A 72 12.27 6.08 -0.99
C VAL A 72 11.28 4.99 -1.41
N LEU A 73 10.40 4.55 -0.49
CA LEU A 73 9.38 3.55 -0.81
C LEU A 73 8.38 4.06 -1.88
N GLU A 74 7.95 5.32 -1.76
CA GLU A 74 7.08 5.95 -2.74
C GLU A 74 7.76 6.04 -4.10
N GLU A 75 9.03 6.47 -4.13
CA GLU A 75 9.81 6.58 -5.37
C GLU A 75 9.97 5.23 -6.07
N ALA A 76 10.27 4.16 -5.32
CA ALA A 76 10.39 2.82 -5.87
C ALA A 76 9.10 2.38 -6.58
N VAL A 77 7.94 2.64 -5.96
CA VAL A 77 6.65 2.31 -6.57
C VAL A 77 6.34 3.21 -7.78
N ILE A 78 6.67 4.50 -7.73
CA ILE A 78 6.52 5.42 -8.87
C ILE A 78 7.34 4.92 -10.06
N GLN A 79 8.59 4.48 -9.85
CA GLN A 79 9.42 3.91 -10.92
C GLN A 79 8.84 2.59 -11.47
N VAL A 80 8.27 1.74 -10.61
CA VAL A 80 7.54 0.54 -11.06
C VAL A 80 6.36 0.94 -11.95
N CYS A 81 5.52 1.89 -11.53
CA CYS A 81 4.40 2.37 -12.33
C CYS A 81 4.87 2.93 -13.68
N ALA A 82 5.92 3.76 -13.68
CA ALA A 82 6.50 4.34 -14.89
C ALA A 82 7.01 3.28 -15.86
N SER A 83 7.56 2.18 -15.36
CA SER A 83 8.01 1.04 -16.19
C SER A 83 6.87 0.32 -16.93
N TYR A 84 5.63 0.55 -16.51
CA TYR A 84 4.41 0.09 -17.19
C TYR A 84 3.71 1.22 -17.98
N GLY A 85 4.34 2.39 -18.10
CA GLY A 85 3.76 3.53 -18.79
C GLY A 85 2.64 4.24 -18.00
N ILE A 86 2.58 4.01 -16.68
CA ILE A 86 1.57 4.62 -15.79
C ILE A 86 2.21 5.81 -15.09
N GLU A 87 1.62 7.00 -15.27
CA GLU A 87 2.02 8.20 -14.54
C GLU A 87 1.47 8.16 -13.11
N ALA A 88 2.39 8.15 -12.15
CA ALA A 88 2.08 8.09 -10.74
C ALA A 88 2.90 9.11 -9.94
N GLY A 89 2.43 9.47 -8.76
CA GLY A 89 3.10 10.46 -7.93
C GLY A 89 2.60 10.49 -6.49
N ARG A 90 2.97 11.58 -5.79
CA ARG A 90 2.68 11.83 -4.37
C ARG A 90 1.61 12.90 -4.20
N VAL A 91 0.74 12.72 -3.23
CA VAL A 91 -0.24 13.74 -2.81
C VAL A 91 0.23 14.33 -1.48
N LYS A 92 0.32 15.66 -1.40
CA LYS A 92 0.74 16.35 -0.17
C LYS A 92 -0.18 15.99 0.99
N GLY A 93 0.40 15.50 2.08
CA GLY A 93 -0.34 15.12 3.29
C GLY A 93 -1.05 13.75 3.22
N ALA A 94 -0.84 12.98 2.15
CA ALA A 94 -1.47 11.68 1.95
C ALA A 94 -0.44 10.64 1.50
N THR A 95 0.20 9.98 2.47
CA THR A 95 1.22 8.96 2.23
C THR A 95 0.73 7.85 1.29
N GLY A 96 1.62 7.41 0.39
CA GLY A 96 1.35 6.40 -0.63
C GLY A 96 1.52 6.93 -2.05
N VAL A 97 1.22 6.10 -3.03
CA VAL A 97 1.36 6.44 -4.45
C VAL A 97 -0.01 6.55 -5.11
N TRP A 98 -0.16 7.60 -5.91
CA TRP A 98 -1.43 8.05 -6.45
C TRP A 98 -1.36 8.32 -7.95
N LEU A 99 -2.49 8.17 -8.63
CA LEU A 99 -2.68 8.47 -10.03
C LEU A 99 -3.71 9.60 -10.23
N ALA A 100 -3.63 10.29 -11.35
CA ALA A 100 -4.53 11.39 -11.75
C ALA A 100 -4.66 12.47 -10.67
N ILE A 101 -3.52 12.84 -10.07
CA ILE A 101 -3.40 13.75 -8.93
C ILE A 101 -4.01 15.12 -9.27
N GLY A 102 -4.78 15.68 -8.32
CA GLY A 102 -5.43 16.98 -8.47
C GLY A 102 -6.66 16.97 -9.38
N THR A 103 -7.15 15.80 -9.78
CA THR A 103 -8.36 15.64 -10.58
C THR A 103 -9.47 14.90 -9.82
N PRO A 104 -10.73 14.97 -10.28
CA PRO A 104 -11.82 14.16 -9.70
C PRO A 104 -11.60 12.63 -9.83
N ARG A 105 -10.63 12.19 -10.62
CA ARG A 105 -10.26 10.78 -10.82
C ARG A 105 -9.03 10.37 -9.99
N GLU A 106 -8.62 11.19 -9.04
CA GLU A 106 -7.50 10.87 -8.15
C GLU A 106 -7.74 9.55 -7.40
N ARG A 107 -6.79 8.63 -7.49
CA ARG A 107 -6.93 7.28 -6.93
C ARG A 107 -5.59 6.72 -6.47
N LYS A 108 -5.63 5.98 -5.36
CA LYS A 108 -4.44 5.38 -4.76
C LYS A 108 -4.15 4.01 -5.38
N ILE A 109 -2.92 3.79 -5.80
CA ILE A 109 -2.45 2.48 -6.28
C ILE A 109 -1.63 1.73 -5.24
N CYS A 110 -0.95 2.44 -4.35
CA CYS A 110 -0.15 1.84 -3.28
C CYS A 110 -0.40 2.54 -1.96
N ALA A 111 -0.76 1.76 -0.95
CA ALA A 111 -0.84 2.22 0.43
C ALA A 111 0.49 1.98 1.15
N MET A 112 0.81 2.83 2.12
CA MET A 112 2.01 2.69 2.95
C MET A 112 1.68 2.93 4.41
N GLY A 113 2.21 2.09 5.26
CA GLY A 113 2.13 2.24 6.70
C GLY A 113 3.34 1.57 7.33
N VAL A 114 4.24 2.38 7.88
CA VAL A 114 5.49 1.91 8.46
C VAL A 114 5.52 2.19 9.97
N ARG A 115 6.38 1.48 10.65
CA ARG A 115 6.82 1.74 12.01
C ARG A 115 8.33 1.61 12.07
N SER A 116 8.97 2.43 12.91
CA SER A 116 10.39 2.28 13.25
C SER A 116 10.53 2.17 14.76
N SER A 117 11.42 1.31 15.21
CA SER A 117 11.83 1.18 16.61
C SER A 117 13.35 1.02 16.64
N HIS A 118 14.06 1.88 17.38
CA HIS A 118 15.52 1.90 17.38
C HIS A 118 16.11 1.89 15.97
N PHE A 119 15.57 2.75 15.08
CA PHE A 119 15.89 2.87 13.66
C PHE A 119 15.60 1.64 12.79
N VAL A 120 15.20 0.50 13.36
CA VAL A 120 14.79 -0.67 12.59
C VAL A 120 13.33 -0.53 12.13
N THR A 121 13.12 -0.69 10.82
CA THR A 121 11.80 -0.55 10.20
C THR A 121 10.98 -1.83 10.28
N MET A 122 9.67 -1.67 10.36
CA MET A 122 8.65 -2.72 10.28
C MET A 122 7.51 -2.28 9.37
N HIS A 123 6.73 -3.26 8.89
CA HIS A 123 5.67 -3.06 7.92
C HIS A 123 6.25 -2.53 6.59
N GLY A 124 5.51 -1.75 5.82
CA GLY A 124 6.01 -1.23 4.56
C GLY A 124 4.93 -0.73 3.64
N LEU A 125 4.86 -1.31 2.44
CA LEU A 125 3.95 -0.89 1.37
C LEU A 125 3.07 -2.04 0.88
N ALA A 126 1.92 -1.68 0.31
CA ALA A 126 0.96 -2.59 -0.30
C ALA A 126 0.56 -2.02 -1.68
N LEU A 127 1.14 -2.59 -2.74
CA LEU A 127 0.89 -2.22 -4.13
C LEU A 127 -0.22 -3.10 -4.71
N ASN A 128 -1.29 -2.48 -5.18
CA ASN A 128 -2.36 -3.18 -5.88
C ASN A 128 -1.88 -3.59 -7.27
N VAL A 129 -1.63 -4.88 -7.50
CA VAL A 129 -1.24 -5.44 -8.80
C VAL A 129 -2.46 -5.98 -9.52
N ASN A 130 -2.99 -7.13 -9.08
CA ASN A 130 -4.21 -7.77 -9.60
C ASN A 130 -5.30 -7.85 -8.52
N THR A 131 -5.29 -6.91 -7.59
CA THR A 131 -6.10 -6.90 -6.39
C THR A 131 -7.59 -6.77 -6.72
N ASP A 132 -8.45 -7.55 -6.08
CA ASP A 132 -9.89 -7.32 -6.11
C ASP A 132 -10.25 -6.05 -5.32
N LEU A 133 -10.46 -4.96 -6.04
CA LEU A 133 -10.70 -3.65 -5.46
C LEU A 133 -12.06 -3.51 -4.77
N ARG A 134 -12.99 -4.47 -4.95
CA ARG A 134 -14.30 -4.44 -4.28
C ARG A 134 -14.19 -4.47 -2.76
N TYR A 135 -13.15 -5.14 -2.24
CA TYR A 135 -12.89 -5.23 -0.81
C TYR A 135 -12.58 -3.87 -0.15
N PHE A 136 -12.08 -2.89 -0.91
CA PHE A 136 -11.91 -1.52 -0.41
C PHE A 136 -13.23 -0.79 -0.19
N GLY A 137 -14.33 -1.25 -0.81
CA GLY A 137 -15.67 -0.72 -0.58
C GLY A 137 -16.26 -1.05 0.80
N TYR A 138 -15.62 -1.93 1.56
CA TYR A 138 -16.07 -2.32 2.90
C TYR A 138 -15.36 -1.55 4.02
N ILE A 139 -14.53 -0.59 3.67
CA ILE A 139 -13.83 0.27 4.63
C ILE A 139 -14.02 1.74 4.28
N ASN A 140 -13.96 2.58 5.30
CA ASN A 140 -14.05 4.05 5.17
C ASN A 140 -12.84 4.69 5.86
N PRO A 141 -11.66 4.72 5.22
CA PRO A 141 -10.47 5.32 5.81
C PRO A 141 -10.69 6.83 6.04
N CYS A 142 -10.41 7.31 7.24
CA CYS A 142 -10.55 8.72 7.58
C CYS A 142 -9.76 9.63 6.63
N GLY A 143 -10.45 10.61 6.04
CA GLY A 143 -9.86 11.62 5.16
C GLY A 143 -9.82 11.25 3.67
N PHE A 144 -10.26 10.06 3.27
CA PHE A 144 -10.23 9.63 1.86
C PHE A 144 -11.59 9.17 1.32
N ILE A 145 -12.69 9.66 1.89
CA ILE A 145 -14.07 9.27 1.55
C ILE A 145 -14.40 9.47 0.06
N ASN A 146 -13.74 10.41 -0.61
CA ASN A 146 -13.99 10.76 -2.01
C ASN A 146 -12.83 10.35 -2.95
N LYS A 147 -11.84 9.59 -2.47
CA LYS A 147 -10.69 9.18 -3.29
C LYS A 147 -10.77 7.71 -3.63
N GLY A 148 -10.61 7.40 -4.91
CA GLY A 148 -10.67 6.04 -5.41
C GLY A 148 -9.44 5.20 -5.06
N VAL A 149 -9.54 3.91 -5.36
CA VAL A 149 -8.42 2.97 -5.40
C VAL A 149 -8.31 2.37 -6.79
N THR A 150 -7.09 1.97 -7.16
CA THR A 150 -6.82 1.33 -8.44
C THR A 150 -5.75 0.24 -8.29
N SER A 151 -5.45 -0.46 -9.40
CA SER A 151 -4.42 -1.51 -9.47
C SER A 151 -3.72 -1.45 -10.84
N LEU A 152 -2.55 -2.07 -10.95
CA LEU A 152 -1.87 -2.19 -12.24
C LEU A 152 -2.78 -2.86 -13.29
N GLN A 153 -3.45 -3.95 -12.90
CA GLN A 153 -4.40 -4.66 -13.77
C GLN A 153 -5.51 -3.73 -14.29
N LYS A 154 -6.10 -2.92 -13.43
CA LYS A 154 -7.17 -1.99 -13.81
C LYS A 154 -6.68 -0.91 -14.77
N GLU A 155 -5.48 -0.37 -14.54
CA GLU A 155 -4.91 0.68 -15.39
C GLU A 155 -4.47 0.15 -16.76
N LEU A 156 -3.95 -1.08 -16.81
CA LEU A 156 -3.45 -1.70 -18.05
C LEU A 156 -4.52 -2.49 -18.82
N GLY A 157 -5.67 -2.78 -18.17
CA GLY A 157 -6.73 -3.59 -18.76
C GLY A 157 -6.39 -5.08 -18.92
N LYS A 158 -5.34 -5.56 -18.23
CA LYS A 158 -4.88 -6.96 -18.26
C LYS A 158 -4.18 -7.34 -16.98
N GLU A 159 -4.19 -8.63 -16.66
CA GLU A 159 -3.43 -9.18 -15.55
C GLU A 159 -1.92 -8.97 -15.72
N VAL A 160 -1.23 -8.72 -14.61
CA VAL A 160 0.22 -8.47 -14.57
C VAL A 160 0.90 -9.58 -13.77
N PRO A 161 1.94 -10.25 -14.30
CA PRO A 161 2.67 -11.27 -13.54
C PRO A 161 3.29 -10.69 -12.26
N MET A 162 2.96 -11.29 -11.12
CA MET A 162 3.40 -10.81 -9.80
C MET A 162 4.92 -10.82 -9.66
N GLU A 163 5.57 -11.87 -10.16
CA GLU A 163 7.03 -12.03 -10.12
C GLU A 163 7.76 -10.90 -10.87
N GLU A 164 7.19 -10.44 -11.99
CA GLU A 164 7.76 -9.32 -12.74
C GLU A 164 7.72 -8.02 -11.92
N VAL A 165 6.60 -7.78 -11.24
CA VAL A 165 6.43 -6.60 -10.38
C VAL A 165 7.40 -6.66 -9.19
N ILE A 166 7.56 -7.84 -8.59
CA ILE A 166 8.52 -8.07 -7.49
C ILE A 166 9.93 -7.72 -7.93
N GLU A 167 10.38 -8.21 -9.09
CA GLU A 167 11.75 -7.96 -9.57
C GLU A 167 11.98 -6.48 -9.90
N ARG A 168 11.01 -5.80 -10.52
CA ARG A 168 11.08 -4.35 -10.77
C ARG A 168 11.15 -3.56 -9.47
N LEU A 169 10.34 -3.92 -8.46
CA LEU A 169 10.34 -3.25 -7.15
C LEU A 169 11.66 -3.51 -6.39
N LYS A 170 12.20 -4.72 -6.43
CA LYS A 170 13.52 -5.03 -5.87
C LYS A 170 14.62 -4.19 -6.50
N GLN A 171 14.62 -4.07 -7.82
CA GLN A 171 15.63 -3.29 -8.54
C GLN A 171 15.54 -1.82 -8.17
N ALA A 172 14.33 -1.24 -8.14
CA ALA A 172 14.12 0.14 -7.75
C ALA A 172 14.60 0.40 -6.30
N LEU A 173 14.21 -0.47 -5.36
CA LEU A 173 14.64 -0.34 -3.95
C LEU A 173 16.16 -0.45 -3.80
N ARG A 174 16.82 -1.38 -4.50
CA ARG A 174 18.29 -1.51 -4.47
C ARG A 174 18.98 -0.26 -4.97
N THR A 175 18.50 0.31 -6.06
CA THR A 175 19.07 1.54 -6.64
C THR A 175 18.88 2.75 -5.73
N LEU A 176 17.75 2.85 -5.05
CA LEU A 176 17.43 3.99 -4.18
C LEU A 176 18.04 3.91 -2.78
N LEU A 177 18.47 2.71 -2.38
CA LEU A 177 19.09 2.45 -1.06
C LEU A 177 20.60 2.17 -1.16
N SER A 178 21.18 2.34 -2.35
CA SER A 178 22.64 2.18 -2.58
C SER A 178 23.44 3.44 -2.24
#